data_d7bcaa5a7ffba511947dbbc01870ccaa
#
_entry.id   d7bcaa5a7ffba511947dbbc01870ccaa
#
_cell.length_a   1.000
_cell.length_b   1.000
_cell.length_c   1.000
_cell.angle_alpha   90.00
_cell.angle_beta   90.00
_cell.angle_gamma   90.00
#
_symmetry.space_group_name_H-M   'P 1'
#
loop_
_entity.id
_entity.type
_entity.pdbx_description
1 polymer ?
#
loop_
_entity_poly.entity_id
_entity_poly.type
_entity_poly.pdbx_seq_one_letter_code
_entity_poly.pdbx_strand_id
1 'polypeptide(L)'
;AYEPGTEQHTFPLFGVTVGVVICFEGLRFARTTAACVRRGAQLVFHPQNNTTRPNDWKIPVHHALITTRAAENTIWFASCNASLPPHQNSRSLIVAPDGRLHGQTELGREELLVRDIDIDQATRGMFRLGEEGMVADVLADNANLMFGDTVRRAEFAAALDRTR
;
A
#
# COMPACT_ATOMS: atom_id res chain seq x y z
N ALA A 1 -25.58 12.63 -7.98
CA ALA A 1 -24.28 12.37 -8.61
C ALA A 1 -23.20 12.67 -7.57
N TYR A 2 -22.14 11.87 -7.53
CA TYR A 2 -20.97 12.13 -6.69
C TYR A 2 -19.90 12.77 -7.56
N GLU A 3 -19.21 13.77 -7.03
CA GLU A 3 -18.03 14.34 -7.65
C GLU A 3 -16.78 13.64 -7.12
N PRO A 4 -15.83 13.25 -7.98
CA PRO A 4 -14.58 12.67 -7.49
C PRO A 4 -13.77 13.69 -6.71
N GLY A 5 -13.20 13.27 -5.60
CA GLY A 5 -12.22 14.07 -4.86
C GLY A 5 -10.94 14.26 -5.68
N THR A 6 -10.25 15.36 -5.44
CA THR A 6 -8.98 15.71 -6.11
C THR A 6 -7.76 15.40 -5.25
N GLU A 7 -7.97 15.14 -3.96
CA GLU A 7 -6.90 14.96 -2.98
C GLU A 7 -7.16 13.78 -2.04
N GLN A 8 -6.09 13.17 -1.56
CA GLN A 8 -6.13 12.24 -0.44
C GLN A 8 -5.94 13.02 0.87
N HIS A 9 -6.81 12.77 1.83
CA HIS A 9 -6.78 13.46 3.13
C HIS A 9 -6.14 12.58 4.20
N THR A 10 -5.40 13.23 5.10
CA THR A 10 -4.90 12.64 6.33
C THR A 10 -5.39 13.45 7.52
N PHE A 11 -5.50 12.80 8.67
CA PHE A 11 -5.94 13.43 9.90
C PHE A 11 -5.21 12.84 11.11
N PRO A 12 -5.03 13.61 12.19
CA PRO A 12 -4.44 13.11 13.41
C PRO A 12 -5.47 12.28 14.18
N LEU A 13 -5.03 11.14 14.72
CA LEU A 13 -5.82 10.29 15.58
C LEU A 13 -4.92 9.77 16.70
N PHE A 14 -5.14 10.21 17.96
CA PHE A 14 -4.33 9.82 19.12
C PHE A 14 -2.82 9.95 18.93
N GLY A 15 -2.35 11.01 18.29
CA GLY A 15 -0.94 11.26 18.02
C GLY A 15 -0.38 10.54 16.77
N VAL A 16 -1.18 9.75 16.10
CA VAL A 16 -0.82 9.07 14.84
C VAL A 16 -1.42 9.82 13.67
N THR A 17 -0.67 9.97 12.59
CA THR A 17 -1.23 10.47 11.32
C THR A 17 -1.86 9.32 10.55
N VAL A 18 -3.15 9.45 10.25
CA VAL A 18 -3.96 8.41 9.61
C VAL A 18 -4.39 8.87 8.22
N GLY A 19 -4.34 7.99 7.25
CA GLY A 19 -4.92 8.17 5.91
C GLY A 19 -6.11 7.24 5.68
N VAL A 20 -6.94 7.59 4.70
CA VAL A 20 -8.03 6.71 4.23
C VAL A 20 -7.97 6.59 2.72
N VAL A 21 -8.05 5.36 2.23
CA VAL A 21 -8.22 5.04 0.81
C VAL A 21 -9.41 4.10 0.67
N ILE A 22 -10.30 4.36 -0.29
CA ILE A 22 -11.57 3.65 -0.35
C ILE A 22 -11.56 2.60 -1.45
N CYS A 23 -11.80 1.33 -1.07
CA CYS A 23 -12.12 0.22 -1.96
C CYS A 23 -11.14 0.14 -3.15
N PHE A 24 -11.63 0.38 -4.36
CA PHE A 24 -10.87 0.28 -5.60
C PHE A 24 -9.60 1.14 -5.64
N GLU A 25 -9.60 2.30 -4.99
CA GLU A 25 -8.43 3.19 -4.91
C GLU A 25 -7.25 2.50 -4.23
N GLY A 26 -7.47 1.90 -3.06
CA GLY A 26 -6.42 1.23 -2.29
C GLY A 26 -5.91 -0.03 -2.96
N LEU A 27 -6.77 -0.73 -3.69
CA LEU A 27 -6.39 -1.97 -4.39
C LEU A 27 -5.66 -1.71 -5.71
N ARG A 28 -6.18 -0.80 -6.55
CA ARG A 28 -5.71 -0.68 -7.94
C ARG A 28 -4.71 0.45 -8.18
N PHE A 29 -4.67 1.45 -7.33
CA PHE A 29 -3.82 2.62 -7.53
C PHE A 29 -2.85 2.80 -6.36
N ALA A 30 -1.61 2.35 -6.51
CA ALA A 30 -0.54 2.54 -5.50
C ALA A 30 -0.39 4.02 -5.11
N ARG A 31 -0.56 4.93 -6.07
CA ARG A 31 -0.42 6.38 -5.88
C ARG A 31 -1.37 6.96 -4.82
N THR A 32 -2.55 6.37 -4.59
CA THR A 32 -3.50 6.88 -3.60
C THR A 32 -3.01 6.63 -2.18
N THR A 33 -2.50 5.43 -1.90
CA THR A 33 -1.82 5.11 -0.64
C THR A 33 -0.56 5.96 -0.48
N ALA A 34 0.29 6.05 -1.51
CA ALA A 34 1.49 6.88 -1.50
C ALA A 34 1.18 8.36 -1.21
N ALA A 35 0.06 8.90 -1.73
CA ALA A 35 -0.35 10.26 -1.44
C ALA A 35 -0.69 10.49 0.04
N CYS A 36 -1.33 9.52 0.71
CA CYS A 36 -1.52 9.57 2.16
C CYS A 36 -0.18 9.54 2.92
N VAL A 37 0.74 8.67 2.49
CA VAL A 37 2.06 8.51 3.14
C VAL A 37 2.92 9.75 2.95
N ARG A 38 2.89 10.40 1.79
CA ARG A 38 3.54 11.70 1.53
C ARG A 38 3.06 12.77 2.49
N ARG A 39 1.80 12.73 2.90
CA ARG A 39 1.19 13.63 3.90
C ARG A 39 1.41 13.17 5.35
N GLY A 40 2.26 12.17 5.56
CA GLY A 40 2.70 11.72 6.87
C GLY A 40 1.95 10.52 7.44
N ALA A 41 1.04 9.88 6.71
CA ALA A 41 0.30 8.74 7.22
C ALA A 41 1.24 7.59 7.64
N GLN A 42 1.04 7.12 8.86
CA GLN A 42 1.71 5.95 9.45
C GLN A 42 0.77 4.74 9.46
N LEU A 43 -0.53 5.00 9.46
CA LEU A 43 -1.59 4.01 9.36
C LEU A 43 -2.55 4.45 8.25
N VAL A 44 -2.93 3.51 7.40
CA VAL A 44 -3.95 3.74 6.37
C VAL A 44 -5.12 2.79 6.60
N PHE A 45 -6.32 3.34 6.74
CA PHE A 45 -7.56 2.58 6.71
C PHE A 45 -8.07 2.41 5.28
N HIS A 46 -8.49 1.19 4.98
CA HIS A 46 -8.98 0.82 3.67
C HIS A 46 -10.36 0.15 3.78
N PRO A 47 -11.44 0.92 3.91
CA PRO A 47 -12.78 0.37 3.84
C PRO A 47 -13.10 -0.07 2.42
N GLN A 48 -13.70 -1.26 2.29
CA GLN A 48 -14.08 -1.81 1.00
C GLN A 48 -15.41 -2.55 1.07
N ASN A 49 -16.04 -2.67 -0.10
CA ASN A 49 -17.22 -3.51 -0.30
C ASN A 49 -16.98 -4.39 -1.52
N ASN A 50 -16.15 -5.41 -1.34
CA ASN A 50 -15.82 -6.36 -2.38
C ASN A 50 -16.64 -7.63 -2.20
N THR A 51 -17.62 -7.79 -3.07
CA THR A 51 -18.51 -8.94 -3.12
C THR A 51 -18.40 -9.61 -4.47
N THR A 52 -18.38 -10.94 -4.50
CA THR A 52 -18.36 -11.73 -5.73
C THR A 52 -18.70 -13.19 -5.42
N ARG A 53 -18.54 -14.05 -6.41
CA ARG A 53 -18.80 -15.48 -6.29
C ARG A 53 -17.83 -16.14 -5.30
N PRO A 54 -18.24 -17.21 -4.59
CA PRO A 54 -17.34 -18.03 -3.78
C PRO A 54 -16.14 -18.51 -4.58
N ASN A 55 -14.96 -18.59 -3.93
CA ASN A 55 -13.71 -19.04 -4.55
C ASN A 55 -13.23 -18.18 -5.74
N ASP A 56 -13.56 -16.88 -5.73
CA ASP A 56 -13.09 -15.97 -6.75
C ASP A 56 -11.55 -15.88 -6.73
N TRP A 57 -10.95 -15.90 -7.93
CA TRP A 57 -9.52 -15.71 -8.13
C TRP A 57 -8.98 -14.40 -7.55
N LYS A 58 -9.85 -13.43 -7.29
CA LYS A 58 -9.49 -12.13 -6.70
C LYS A 58 -9.06 -12.23 -5.23
N ILE A 59 -9.50 -13.26 -4.50
CA ILE A 59 -9.17 -13.38 -3.07
C ILE A 59 -7.65 -13.31 -2.83
N PRO A 60 -6.81 -14.16 -3.44
CA PRO A 60 -5.36 -14.05 -3.28
C PRO A 60 -4.79 -12.76 -3.87
N VAL A 61 -5.38 -12.23 -4.94
CA VAL A 61 -4.93 -10.95 -5.54
C VAL A 61 -5.18 -9.78 -4.61
N HIS A 62 -6.36 -9.70 -3.98
CA HIS A 62 -6.65 -8.64 -3.00
C HIS A 62 -5.73 -8.73 -1.79
N HIS A 63 -5.46 -9.93 -1.28
CA HIS A 63 -4.51 -10.14 -0.20
C HIS A 63 -3.11 -9.63 -0.59
N ALA A 64 -2.61 -10.01 -1.76
CA ALA A 64 -1.30 -9.58 -2.25
C ALA A 64 -1.22 -8.06 -2.40
N LEU A 65 -2.26 -7.42 -2.97
CA LEU A 65 -2.31 -5.98 -3.13
C LEU A 65 -2.29 -5.24 -1.78
N ILE A 66 -3.09 -5.68 -0.81
CA ILE A 66 -3.13 -5.07 0.53
C ILE A 66 -1.77 -5.21 1.22
N THR A 67 -1.15 -6.40 1.15
CA THR A 67 0.18 -6.67 1.68
C THR A 67 1.24 -5.76 1.04
N THR A 68 1.19 -5.61 -0.29
CA THR A 68 2.10 -4.74 -1.02
C THR A 68 1.95 -3.28 -0.59
N ARG A 69 0.72 -2.77 -0.39
CA ARG A 69 0.48 -1.38 0.05
C ARG A 69 1.16 -1.07 1.37
N ALA A 70 1.14 -2.01 2.32
CA ALA A 70 1.85 -1.86 3.59
C ALA A 70 3.37 -1.84 3.39
N ALA A 71 3.92 -2.86 2.72
CA ALA A 71 5.34 -3.08 2.58
C ALA A 71 6.05 -2.00 1.74
N GLU A 72 5.50 -1.66 0.56
CA GLU A 72 6.11 -0.66 -0.34
C GLU A 72 6.18 0.74 0.26
N ASN A 73 5.32 1.04 1.23
CA ASN A 73 5.28 2.33 1.93
C ASN A 73 5.86 2.26 3.34
N THR A 74 6.15 1.08 3.87
CA THR A 74 6.58 0.82 5.25
C THR A 74 5.63 1.48 6.26
N ILE A 75 4.35 1.13 6.19
CA ILE A 75 3.25 1.65 7.03
C ILE A 75 2.35 0.52 7.51
N TRP A 76 1.57 0.78 8.55
CA TRP A 76 0.44 -0.07 8.89
C TRP A 76 -0.71 0.10 7.90
N PHE A 77 -1.29 -1.01 7.46
CA PHE A 77 -2.43 -0.98 6.54
C PHE A 77 -3.56 -1.86 7.08
N ALA A 78 -4.69 -1.22 7.41
CA ALA A 78 -5.87 -1.87 7.97
C ALA A 78 -7.01 -1.85 6.95
N SER A 79 -7.27 -2.99 6.34
CA SER A 79 -8.34 -3.15 5.36
C SER A 79 -9.54 -3.85 5.98
N CYS A 80 -10.73 -3.31 5.84
CA CYS A 80 -11.97 -3.96 6.25
C CYS A 80 -12.92 -4.13 5.06
N ASN A 81 -13.50 -5.33 4.94
CA ASN A 81 -14.46 -5.65 3.89
C ASN A 81 -15.84 -5.94 4.49
N ALA A 82 -16.89 -5.65 3.72
CA ALA A 82 -18.23 -6.04 4.09
C ALA A 82 -18.34 -7.57 4.20
N SER A 83 -18.99 -8.03 5.26
CA SER A 83 -19.31 -9.46 5.45
C SER A 83 -20.69 -9.75 4.86
N LEU A 84 -20.74 -10.09 3.59
CA LEU A 84 -21.97 -10.42 2.86
C LEU A 84 -21.90 -11.86 2.32
N PRO A 85 -22.23 -12.86 3.13
CA PRO A 85 -22.30 -14.24 2.65
C PRO A 85 -23.34 -14.39 1.53
N PRO A 86 -23.12 -15.24 0.52
CA PRO A 86 -21.94 -16.09 0.30
C PRO A 86 -20.88 -15.46 -0.61
N HIS A 87 -20.93 -14.17 -0.87
CA HIS A 87 -20.27 -13.51 -2.00
C HIS A 87 -19.09 -12.60 -1.64
N GLN A 88 -18.48 -12.77 -0.49
CA GLN A 88 -17.30 -12.02 -0.08
C GLN A 88 -16.05 -12.50 -0.83
N ASN A 89 -15.24 -11.60 -1.40
CA ASN A 89 -14.02 -11.94 -2.12
C ASN A 89 -12.75 -11.30 -1.55
N SER A 90 -12.84 -10.70 -0.38
CA SER A 90 -11.71 -10.16 0.37
C SER A 90 -11.96 -10.34 1.86
N ARG A 91 -10.90 -10.68 2.58
CA ARG A 91 -10.91 -10.69 4.05
C ARG A 91 -10.64 -9.29 4.59
N SER A 92 -11.05 -9.03 5.82
CA SER A 92 -10.49 -7.91 6.56
C SER A 92 -9.11 -8.29 7.07
N LEU A 93 -8.12 -7.41 6.89
CA LEU A 93 -6.72 -7.66 7.16
C LEU A 93 -6.10 -6.49 7.91
N ILE A 94 -5.20 -6.79 8.84
CA ILE A 94 -4.22 -5.83 9.36
C ILE A 94 -2.84 -6.32 8.93
N VAL A 95 -2.11 -5.49 8.21
CA VAL A 95 -0.78 -5.80 7.67
C VAL A 95 0.24 -4.85 8.27
N ALA A 96 1.34 -5.42 8.75
CA ALA A 96 2.45 -4.69 9.34
C ALA A 96 3.31 -4.00 8.28
N PRO A 97 4.14 -3.00 8.65
CA PRO A 97 5.00 -2.25 7.75
C PRO A 97 5.99 -3.08 6.93
N ASP A 98 6.33 -4.26 7.37
CA ASP A 98 7.19 -5.22 6.67
C ASP A 98 6.43 -6.17 5.74
N GLY A 99 5.11 -5.99 5.61
CA GLY A 99 4.24 -6.83 4.79
C GLY A 99 3.74 -8.09 5.49
N ARG A 100 4.13 -8.37 6.73
CA ARG A 100 3.61 -9.53 7.45
C ARG A 100 2.15 -9.33 7.83
N LEU A 101 1.39 -10.41 7.70
CA LEU A 101 0.01 -10.45 8.17
C LEU A 101 -0.02 -10.38 9.70
N HIS A 102 -0.59 -9.31 10.25
CA HIS A 102 -0.74 -9.12 11.69
C HIS A 102 -2.07 -9.65 12.23
N GLY A 103 -3.07 -9.73 11.37
CA GLY A 103 -4.36 -10.36 11.67
C GLY A 103 -5.29 -10.37 10.46
N GLN A 104 -6.22 -11.32 10.48
CA GLN A 104 -7.27 -11.40 9.46
C GLN A 104 -8.54 -12.01 10.04
N THR A 105 -9.68 -11.69 9.40
CA THR A 105 -10.97 -12.34 9.67
C THR A 105 -11.14 -13.62 8.83
N GLU A 106 -12.10 -14.42 9.20
CA GLU A 106 -12.58 -15.51 8.32
C GLU A 106 -13.39 -14.94 7.14
N LEU A 107 -13.30 -15.59 6.00
CA LEU A 107 -14.06 -15.20 4.82
C LEU A 107 -15.54 -15.51 5.02
N GLY A 108 -16.42 -14.54 4.73
CA GLY A 108 -17.87 -14.73 4.80
C GLY A 108 -18.44 -14.69 6.22
N ARG A 109 -17.65 -14.28 7.21
CA ARG A 109 -18.09 -14.18 8.60
C ARG A 109 -18.06 -12.74 9.09
N GLU A 110 -19.10 -12.36 9.82
CA GLU A 110 -19.11 -11.11 10.56
C GLU A 110 -18.23 -11.28 11.81
N GLU A 111 -17.16 -10.49 11.91
CA GLU A 111 -16.15 -10.64 12.95
C GLU A 111 -15.49 -9.29 13.26
N LEU A 112 -15.19 -9.05 14.53
CA LEU A 112 -14.39 -7.92 14.97
C LEU A 112 -12.93 -8.35 15.11
N LEU A 113 -12.05 -7.75 14.30
CA LEU A 113 -10.61 -7.95 14.36
C LEU A 113 -9.97 -6.82 15.19
N VAL A 114 -9.42 -7.17 16.36
CA VAL A 114 -8.69 -6.24 17.24
C VAL A 114 -7.25 -6.71 17.39
N ARG A 115 -6.30 -5.79 17.20
CA ARG A 115 -4.86 -6.04 17.38
C ARG A 115 -4.18 -4.81 17.93
N ASP A 116 -3.25 -5.03 18.84
CA ASP A 116 -2.29 -4.00 19.24
C ASP A 116 -1.24 -3.83 18.15
N ILE A 117 -0.90 -2.60 17.82
CA ILE A 117 0.12 -2.27 16.83
C ILE A 117 1.16 -1.34 17.44
N ASP A 118 2.43 -1.54 17.10
CA ASP A 118 3.50 -0.62 17.39
C ASP A 118 3.65 0.36 16.23
N ILE A 119 3.19 1.58 16.45
CA ILE A 119 3.17 2.60 15.39
C ILE A 119 4.56 3.06 14.96
N ASP A 120 5.57 2.91 15.81
CA ASP A 120 6.95 3.30 15.51
C ASP A 120 7.58 2.42 14.42
N GLN A 121 7.03 1.23 14.18
CA GLN A 121 7.41 0.40 13.03
C GLN A 121 7.03 1.03 11.69
N ALA A 122 6.08 1.95 11.66
CA ALA A 122 5.67 2.68 10.46
C ALA A 122 6.68 3.80 10.12
N THR A 123 7.90 3.42 9.77
CA THR A 123 8.99 4.35 9.48
C THR A 123 8.81 5.14 8.20
N ARG A 124 7.97 4.67 7.28
CA ARG A 124 7.83 5.17 5.89
C ARG A 124 9.18 5.10 5.14
N GLY A 125 10.03 4.16 5.54
CA GLY A 125 11.41 4.07 5.05
C GLY A 125 11.48 3.83 3.54
N MET A 126 10.77 2.83 3.04
CA MET A 126 10.75 2.53 1.60
C MET A 126 10.14 3.66 0.77
N PHE A 127 9.11 4.33 1.30
CA PHE A 127 8.53 5.50 0.64
C PHE A 127 9.54 6.65 0.54
N ARG A 128 10.25 6.98 1.63
CA ARG A 128 11.27 8.04 1.65
C ARG A 128 12.42 7.75 0.68
N LEU A 129 12.89 6.50 0.62
CA LEU A 129 13.92 6.09 -0.33
C LEU A 129 13.52 6.41 -1.77
N GLY A 130 12.25 6.23 -2.12
CA GLY A 130 11.73 6.56 -3.45
C GLY A 130 11.63 8.07 -3.72
N GLU A 131 11.28 8.87 -2.71
CA GLU A 131 11.07 10.33 -2.86
C GLU A 131 12.37 11.12 -2.77
N GLU A 132 13.36 10.66 -2.00
CA GLU A 132 14.63 11.39 -1.74
C GLU A 132 15.71 11.17 -2.82
N GLY A 133 15.38 10.55 -3.93
CA GLY A 133 16.30 10.37 -5.05
C GLY A 133 17.26 9.20 -4.92
N MET A 134 17.23 8.44 -3.83
CA MET A 134 17.99 7.18 -3.70
C MET A 134 17.60 6.15 -4.77
N VAL A 135 16.40 6.27 -5.35
CA VAL A 135 15.99 5.43 -6.48
C VAL A 135 16.90 5.63 -7.69
N ALA A 136 17.41 6.83 -7.91
CA ALA A 136 18.34 7.08 -9.01
C ALA A 136 19.66 6.32 -8.77
N ASP A 137 20.19 6.34 -7.55
CA ASP A 137 21.43 5.64 -7.20
C ASP A 137 21.21 4.11 -7.16
N VAL A 138 20.13 3.64 -6.56
CA VAL A 138 19.78 2.21 -6.55
C VAL A 138 19.47 1.69 -7.95
N LEU A 139 18.80 2.46 -8.80
CA LEU A 139 18.57 2.09 -10.19
C LEU A 139 19.85 2.13 -11.00
N ALA A 140 20.77 3.06 -10.74
CA ALA A 140 22.09 3.10 -11.37
C ALA A 140 22.93 1.88 -10.96
N ASP A 141 22.90 1.47 -9.69
CA ASP A 141 23.59 0.28 -9.20
C ASP A 141 22.94 -1.01 -9.71
N ASN A 142 21.62 -1.08 -9.76
CA ASN A 142 20.90 -2.22 -10.36
C ASN A 142 21.09 -2.30 -11.87
N ALA A 143 21.24 -1.19 -12.58
CA ALA A 143 21.59 -1.18 -13.99
C ALA A 143 22.96 -1.84 -14.25
N ASN A 144 23.92 -1.68 -13.34
CA ASN A 144 25.18 -2.42 -13.37
C ASN A 144 25.01 -3.93 -13.20
N LEU A 145 24.14 -4.36 -12.28
CA LEU A 145 23.85 -5.78 -12.07
C LEU A 145 23.09 -6.39 -13.25
N MET A 146 22.22 -5.63 -13.90
CA MET A 146 21.41 -6.11 -15.03
C MET A 146 22.14 -6.05 -16.38
N PHE A 147 23.04 -5.08 -16.58
CA PHE A 147 23.61 -4.81 -17.90
C PHE A 147 25.13 -4.98 -17.97
N GLY A 148 25.83 -5.10 -16.84
CA GLY A 148 27.26 -5.44 -16.75
C GLY A 148 28.22 -4.51 -17.51
N ASP A 149 27.78 -3.30 -17.89
CA ASP A 149 28.51 -2.41 -18.78
C ASP A 149 28.43 -0.95 -18.29
N THR A 150 29.59 -0.36 -18.04
CA THR A 150 29.73 1.03 -17.60
C THR A 150 29.23 2.05 -18.63
N VAL A 151 29.21 1.72 -19.91
CA VAL A 151 28.71 2.58 -20.99
C VAL A 151 27.20 2.72 -20.90
N ARG A 152 26.48 1.62 -20.67
CA ARG A 152 25.01 1.64 -20.51
C ARG A 152 24.56 2.36 -19.23
N ARG A 153 25.40 2.34 -18.19
CA ARG A 153 25.17 3.11 -16.96
C ARG A 153 25.14 4.61 -17.23
N ALA A 154 26.07 5.12 -18.01
CA ALA A 154 26.14 6.52 -18.41
C ALA A 154 24.96 6.92 -19.31
N GLU A 155 24.57 6.08 -20.24
CA GLU A 155 23.41 6.29 -21.12
C GLU A 155 22.08 6.33 -20.34
N PHE A 156 21.93 5.43 -19.35
CA PHE A 156 20.77 5.37 -18.49
C PHE A 156 20.67 6.59 -17.56
N ALA A 157 21.79 7.00 -16.95
CA ALA A 157 21.85 8.21 -16.13
C ALA A 157 21.52 9.47 -16.95
N ALA A 158 22.03 9.56 -18.18
CA ALA A 158 21.73 10.66 -19.10
C ALA A 158 20.28 10.64 -19.63
N ALA A 159 19.62 9.47 -19.68
CA ALA A 159 18.21 9.35 -20.02
C ALA A 159 17.30 9.81 -18.88
N LEU A 160 17.64 9.49 -17.61
CA LEU A 160 16.92 9.94 -16.43
C LEU A 160 17.01 11.48 -16.24
N ASP A 161 18.15 12.07 -16.54
CA ASP A 161 18.35 13.52 -16.43
C ASP A 161 17.53 14.31 -17.47
N ARG A 162 17.20 13.69 -18.61
CA ARG A 162 16.35 14.30 -19.66
C ARG A 162 14.85 14.24 -19.35
N THR A 163 14.45 13.50 -18.32
CA THR A 163 13.04 13.35 -17.90
C THR A 163 12.70 14.19 -16.65
N ARG A 164 13.66 14.94 -16.14
CA ARG A 164 13.51 15.96 -15.09
C ARG A 164 13.29 17.34 -15.71
#